data_b5833839020d2b8b358d298d5ca7aa45
#
_entry.id   b5833839020d2b8b358d298d5ca7aa45
#
_cell.length_a   1.000
_cell.length_b   1.000
_cell.length_c   1.000
_cell.angle_alpha   90.00
_cell.angle_beta   90.00
_cell.angle_gamma   90.00
#
_symmetry.space_group_name_H-M   'P 1'
#
loop_
_entity.id
_entity.type
_entity.pdbx_description
1 polymer ?
#
loop_
_entity_poly.entity_id
_entity_poly.type
_entity_poly.pdbx_seq_one_letter_code
_entity_poly.pdbx_strand_id
1 'polypeptide(L)'
;ALAGYCHNIFVTINPGDSITVVDDGRGIPVGINKKAGLPAVEVVFTVLHAGGKFGGGGYKVSGGLHGVGASVVNALSEWLEVEICSDGKIYQQRYERGKVVEKLTVIGTCEPEKTGTKVTFLPDKEIFEDTVYDFNTLKQRLREMAFLTKNIRIVLRDERNQEEPVEKVFHYEGGIREFVKYLNKGKTPLYEDIIYCEGTRDGVYVEVAMQHN
;
A
#
# COMPACT_ATOMS: atom_id res chain seq x y z
N ALA A 1 -2.50 7.84 -0.90
CA ALA A 1 -3.95 7.86 -1.02
C ALA A 1 -4.58 8.84 -0.02
N LEU A 2 -4.68 8.52 1.28
CA LEU A 2 -5.38 9.36 2.26
C LEU A 2 -4.92 10.84 2.30
N ALA A 3 -3.68 11.11 1.95
CA ALA A 3 -3.14 12.48 1.83
C ALA A 3 -3.37 13.13 0.45
N GLY A 4 -4.07 12.46 -0.47
CA GLY A 4 -4.42 12.99 -1.79
C GLY A 4 -3.34 12.88 -2.88
N TYR A 5 -2.20 12.25 -2.58
CA TYR A 5 -1.07 12.19 -3.54
C TYR A 5 -1.01 10.91 -4.39
N CYS A 6 -1.78 9.88 -4.03
CA CYS A 6 -1.81 8.61 -4.75
C CYS A 6 -3.25 8.31 -5.16
N HIS A 7 -3.45 7.97 -6.42
CA HIS A 7 -4.74 7.66 -7.01
C HIS A 7 -4.84 6.20 -7.46
N ASN A 8 -3.73 5.59 -7.81
CA ASN A 8 -3.68 4.22 -8.30
C ASN A 8 -2.67 3.39 -7.51
N ILE A 9 -3.10 2.18 -7.14
CA ILE A 9 -2.25 1.15 -6.55
C ILE A 9 -2.43 -0.12 -7.36
N PHE A 10 -1.33 -0.70 -7.82
CA PHE A 10 -1.32 -1.98 -8.53
C PHE A 10 -0.64 -3.02 -7.64
N VAL A 11 -1.31 -4.14 -7.45
CA VAL A 11 -0.79 -5.29 -6.69
C VAL A 11 -0.75 -6.48 -7.62
N THR A 12 0.42 -7.04 -7.84
CA THR A 12 0.61 -8.18 -8.74
C THR A 12 1.20 -9.37 -7.99
N ILE A 13 0.56 -10.53 -8.09
CA ILE A 13 1.14 -11.81 -7.70
C ILE A 13 1.93 -12.30 -8.91
N ASN A 14 3.25 -12.32 -8.78
CA ASN A 14 4.13 -12.70 -9.88
C ASN A 14 4.31 -14.23 -9.94
N PRO A 15 4.80 -14.78 -11.08
CA PRO A 15 5.31 -16.13 -11.12
C PRO A 15 6.37 -16.35 -10.02
N GLY A 16 6.28 -17.49 -9.31
CA GLY A 16 7.17 -17.80 -8.19
C GLY A 16 6.78 -17.15 -6.85
N ASP A 17 5.53 -16.64 -6.76
CA ASP A 17 4.91 -16.12 -5.53
C ASP A 17 5.63 -14.93 -4.88
N SER A 18 6.33 -14.10 -5.65
CA SER A 18 6.65 -12.75 -5.20
C SER A 18 5.46 -11.81 -5.41
N ILE A 19 5.40 -10.73 -4.63
CA ILE A 19 4.41 -9.67 -4.80
C ILE A 19 5.10 -8.41 -5.28
N THR A 20 4.48 -7.75 -6.25
CA THR A 20 4.84 -6.39 -6.66
C THR A 20 3.70 -5.44 -6.29
N VAL A 21 4.04 -4.34 -5.61
CA VAL A 21 3.11 -3.23 -5.33
C VAL A 21 3.67 -1.96 -5.96
N VAL A 22 2.87 -1.31 -6.79
CA VAL A 22 3.22 -0.04 -7.45
C VAL A 22 2.20 1.01 -7.06
N ASP A 23 2.66 2.19 -6.68
CA ASP A 23 1.82 3.37 -6.45
C ASP A 23 2.26 4.55 -7.34
N ASP A 24 1.34 5.45 -7.60
CA ASP A 24 1.56 6.72 -8.30
C ASP A 24 1.67 7.91 -7.33
N GLY A 25 2.08 7.66 -6.10
CA GLY A 25 2.29 8.69 -5.09
C GLY A 25 3.54 9.54 -5.32
N ARG A 26 3.93 10.30 -4.30
CA ARG A 26 5.12 11.17 -4.38
C ARG A 26 6.46 10.44 -4.45
N GLY A 27 6.45 9.12 -4.27
CA GLY A 27 7.67 8.33 -4.05
C GLY A 27 8.22 8.47 -2.63
N ILE A 28 8.94 7.44 -2.18
CA ILE A 28 9.70 7.51 -0.92
C ILE A 28 10.88 8.45 -1.13
N PRO A 29 11.18 9.38 -0.18
CA PRO A 29 12.33 10.27 -0.33
C PRO A 29 13.65 9.51 -0.46
N VAL A 30 14.48 9.93 -1.42
CA VAL A 30 15.80 9.32 -1.71
C VAL A 30 16.97 10.06 -1.06
N GLY A 31 16.73 11.26 -0.54
CA GLY A 31 17.73 12.08 0.14
C GLY A 31 18.17 11.48 1.47
N ILE A 32 19.27 12.01 2.01
CA ILE A 32 19.81 11.58 3.30
C ILE A 32 18.91 12.07 4.45
N ASN A 33 18.48 11.13 5.29
CA ASN A 33 17.83 11.45 6.56
C ASN A 33 18.87 12.00 7.54
N LYS A 34 18.73 13.27 7.91
CA LYS A 34 19.70 13.98 8.74
C LYS A 34 19.92 13.36 10.14
N LYS A 35 18.90 12.68 10.68
CA LYS A 35 18.99 12.04 12.01
C LYS A 35 19.71 10.69 11.96
N ALA A 36 19.46 9.90 10.91
CA ALA A 36 20.03 8.57 10.76
C ALA A 36 21.36 8.56 9.99
N GLY A 37 21.66 9.60 9.21
CA GLY A 37 22.83 9.64 8.32
C GLY A 37 22.75 8.67 7.14
N LEU A 38 21.56 8.11 6.88
CA LEU A 38 21.28 7.10 5.85
C LEU A 38 20.27 7.64 4.82
N PRO A 39 20.19 7.07 3.62
CA PRO A 39 19.08 7.36 2.70
C PRO A 39 17.73 7.18 3.37
N ALA A 40 16.77 8.08 3.12
CA ALA A 40 15.46 8.00 3.79
C ALA A 40 14.72 6.70 3.46
N VAL A 41 14.86 6.18 2.24
CA VAL A 41 14.30 4.87 1.85
C VAL A 41 14.90 3.74 2.70
N GLU A 42 16.18 3.74 2.96
CA GLU A 42 16.82 2.75 3.82
C GLU A 42 16.28 2.80 5.24
N VAL A 43 16.10 4.00 5.79
CA VAL A 43 15.49 4.20 7.11
C VAL A 43 14.08 3.64 7.16
N VAL A 44 13.26 3.85 6.10
CA VAL A 44 11.89 3.33 6.02
C VAL A 44 11.84 1.80 6.06
N PHE A 45 12.78 1.14 5.40
CA PHE A 45 12.77 -0.33 5.29
C PHE A 45 13.60 -1.07 6.36
N THR A 46 14.46 -0.38 7.12
CA THR A 46 15.35 -1.05 8.09
C THR A 46 15.15 -0.61 9.54
N VAL A 47 14.53 0.56 9.77
CA VAL A 47 14.39 1.10 11.13
C VAL A 47 12.92 1.01 11.57
N LEU A 48 12.68 0.39 12.73
CA LEU A 48 11.34 0.35 13.33
C LEU A 48 10.93 1.76 13.79
N HIS A 49 9.65 2.05 13.68
CA HIS A 49 9.04 3.33 14.04
C HIS A 49 9.62 4.56 13.30
N ALA A 50 10.28 4.34 12.17
CA ALA A 50 10.85 5.40 11.34
C ALA A 50 9.87 6.02 10.33
N GLY A 51 8.59 5.70 10.42
CA GLY A 51 7.58 6.19 9.50
C GLY A 51 7.48 7.71 9.49
N GLY A 52 7.64 8.34 8.32
CA GLY A 52 7.52 9.79 8.11
C GLY A 52 6.11 10.37 8.38
N LYS A 53 5.19 9.55 8.91
CA LYS A 53 3.82 9.91 9.26
C LYS A 53 3.69 10.51 10.67
N PHE A 54 4.75 10.42 11.49
CA PHE A 54 4.78 10.90 12.86
C PHE A 54 5.62 12.17 12.96
N GLY A 55 4.98 13.29 13.25
CA GLY A 55 5.65 14.51 13.73
C GLY A 55 6.13 15.52 12.70
N GLY A 56 5.58 15.55 11.50
CA GLY A 56 5.94 16.58 10.54
C GLY A 56 4.95 16.74 9.41
N GLY A 57 3.98 17.61 9.54
CA GLY A 57 3.22 18.34 8.52
C GLY A 57 2.76 17.70 7.19
N GLY A 58 3.17 16.49 6.87
CA GLY A 58 2.91 15.87 5.55
C GLY A 58 1.69 14.95 5.48
N TYR A 59 1.20 14.44 6.59
CA TYR A 59 0.07 13.52 6.63
C TYR A 59 -0.89 13.88 7.76
N LYS A 60 -2.09 14.36 7.41
CA LYS A 60 -3.15 14.68 8.39
C LYS A 60 -3.86 13.41 8.88
N VAL A 61 -3.92 12.37 8.05
CA VAL A 61 -4.55 11.08 8.35
C VAL A 61 -3.64 9.96 7.87
N SER A 62 -3.49 8.90 8.66
CA SER A 62 -2.67 7.74 8.34
C SER A 62 -3.41 6.46 8.69
N GLY A 63 -3.49 5.51 7.76
CA GLY A 63 -4.03 4.17 8.02
C GLY A 63 -3.09 3.26 8.83
N GLY A 64 -1.82 3.64 9.00
CA GLY A 64 -0.84 2.90 9.80
C GLY A 64 -0.53 3.63 11.10
N LEU A 65 -0.59 2.94 12.23
CA LEU A 65 -0.43 3.52 13.55
C LEU A 65 0.97 3.40 14.13
N HIS A 66 1.77 2.42 13.67
CA HIS A 66 3.03 2.06 14.33
C HIS A 66 4.29 2.38 13.53
N GLY A 67 4.17 2.71 12.23
CA GLY A 67 5.33 3.03 11.36
C GLY A 67 6.31 1.88 11.16
N VAL A 68 5.82 0.63 11.20
CA VAL A 68 6.66 -0.58 11.10
C VAL A 68 6.35 -1.44 9.87
N GLY A 69 5.29 -1.15 9.12
CA GLY A 69 4.82 -2.03 8.05
C GLY A 69 5.91 -2.35 7.01
N ALA A 70 6.61 -1.35 6.51
CA ALA A 70 7.64 -1.54 5.49
C ALA A 70 8.85 -2.32 6.02
N SER A 71 9.34 -1.97 7.23
CA SER A 71 10.49 -2.65 7.84
C SER A 71 10.17 -4.10 8.24
N VAL A 72 8.93 -4.38 8.66
CA VAL A 72 8.48 -5.75 8.96
C VAL A 72 8.39 -6.58 7.69
N VAL A 73 7.79 -6.07 6.60
CA VAL A 73 7.76 -6.77 5.31
C VAL A 73 9.19 -7.09 4.84
N ASN A 74 10.12 -6.12 4.95
CA ASN A 74 11.51 -6.35 4.59
C ASN A 74 12.15 -7.45 5.45
N ALA A 75 11.96 -7.40 6.77
CA ALA A 75 12.54 -8.40 7.69
C ALA A 75 12.00 -9.82 7.48
N LEU A 76 10.74 -9.94 7.02
CA LEU A 76 10.07 -11.21 6.75
C LEU A 76 10.21 -11.70 5.31
N SER A 77 10.98 -10.99 4.48
CA SER A 77 11.21 -11.35 3.09
C SER A 77 12.59 -11.99 2.89
N GLU A 78 12.65 -13.02 2.07
CA GLU A 78 13.91 -13.58 1.57
C GLU A 78 14.70 -12.47 0.85
N TRP A 79 14.00 -11.73 -0.02
CA TRP A 79 14.52 -10.51 -0.62
C TRP A 79 13.39 -9.49 -0.82
N LEU A 80 13.78 -8.21 -0.82
CA LEU A 80 12.92 -7.09 -1.14
C LEU A 80 13.70 -6.10 -2.00
N GLU A 81 13.04 -5.59 -3.04
CA GLU A 81 13.57 -4.58 -3.93
C GLU A 81 12.61 -3.38 -3.98
N VAL A 82 13.15 -2.18 -3.85
CA VAL A 82 12.38 -0.95 -3.99
C VAL A 82 12.92 -0.12 -5.15
N GLU A 83 12.02 0.28 -6.05
CA GLU A 83 12.29 1.25 -7.10
C GLU A 83 11.49 2.53 -6.81
N ILE A 84 12.12 3.67 -6.98
CA ILE A 84 11.51 4.98 -6.71
C ILE A 84 11.72 5.86 -7.94
N CYS A 85 10.62 6.36 -8.50
CA CYS A 85 10.63 7.36 -9.55
C CYS A 85 10.54 8.76 -8.90
N SER A 86 11.57 9.56 -9.04
CA SER A 86 11.65 10.92 -8.50
C SER A 86 12.66 11.76 -9.27
N ASP A 87 12.31 13.03 -9.54
CA ASP A 87 13.17 14.01 -10.21
C ASP A 87 13.76 13.50 -11.54
N GLY A 88 12.94 12.81 -12.33
CA GLY A 88 13.32 12.29 -13.64
C GLY A 88 14.27 11.06 -13.59
N LYS A 89 14.50 10.49 -12.41
CA LYS A 89 15.38 9.35 -12.21
C LYS A 89 14.65 8.18 -11.57
N ILE A 90 15.12 6.97 -11.86
CA ILE A 90 14.69 5.74 -11.19
C ILE A 90 15.81 5.32 -10.26
N TYR A 91 15.52 5.32 -8.98
CA TYR A 91 16.41 4.85 -7.92
C TYR A 91 16.01 3.44 -7.53
N GLN A 92 17.00 2.59 -7.18
CA GLN A 92 16.76 1.23 -6.71
C GLN A 92 17.63 0.93 -5.49
N GLN A 93 17.06 0.16 -4.56
CA GLN A 93 17.78 -0.42 -3.42
C GLN A 93 17.25 -1.84 -3.20
N ARG A 94 18.16 -2.77 -2.85
CA ARG A 94 17.84 -4.17 -2.59
C ARG A 94 18.21 -4.58 -1.18
N TYR A 95 17.37 -5.45 -0.64
CA TYR A 95 17.50 -5.98 0.71
C TYR A 95 17.33 -7.51 0.68
N GLU A 96 17.98 -8.18 1.63
CA GLU A 96 17.78 -9.60 1.90
C GLU A 96 17.63 -9.79 3.43
N ARG A 97 16.53 -10.42 3.85
CA ARG A 97 16.17 -10.66 5.25
C ARG A 97 16.37 -9.41 6.13
N GLY A 98 15.84 -8.29 5.66
CA GLY A 98 15.90 -7.01 6.36
C GLY A 98 17.20 -6.23 6.24
N LYS A 99 18.26 -6.78 5.62
CA LYS A 99 19.57 -6.14 5.48
C LYS A 99 19.78 -5.59 4.08
N VAL A 100 20.42 -4.42 3.98
CA VAL A 100 20.79 -3.84 2.69
C VAL A 100 21.90 -4.71 2.07
N VAL A 101 21.63 -5.21 0.85
CA VAL A 101 22.64 -5.94 0.05
C VAL A 101 23.13 -5.11 -1.14
N GLU A 102 22.26 -4.24 -1.68
CA GLU A 102 22.66 -3.26 -2.68
C GLU A 102 22.27 -1.87 -2.19
N LYS A 103 23.22 -0.94 -2.26
CA LYS A 103 22.99 0.45 -1.86
C LYS A 103 22.10 1.17 -2.88
N LEU A 104 21.43 2.22 -2.42
CA LEU A 104 20.61 3.08 -3.28
C LEU A 104 21.43 3.60 -4.47
N THR A 105 21.04 3.24 -5.67
CA THR A 105 21.68 3.64 -6.93
C THR A 105 20.64 4.14 -7.93
N VAL A 106 21.08 4.94 -8.90
CA VAL A 106 20.26 5.31 -10.06
C VAL A 106 20.41 4.24 -11.13
N ILE A 107 19.30 3.62 -11.51
CA ILE A 107 19.27 2.54 -12.50
C ILE A 107 18.71 2.98 -13.85
N GLY A 108 18.10 4.17 -13.93
CA GLY A 108 17.50 4.65 -15.17
C GLY A 108 16.89 6.05 -15.01
N THR A 109 16.14 6.45 -16.02
CA THR A 109 15.42 7.72 -16.07
C THR A 109 13.93 7.49 -16.26
N CYS A 110 13.12 8.40 -15.76
CA CYS A 110 11.68 8.48 -15.99
C CYS A 110 11.29 9.89 -16.45
N GLU A 111 10.04 10.08 -16.83
CA GLU A 111 9.51 11.42 -17.12
C GLU A 111 9.67 12.30 -15.87
N PRO A 112 10.06 13.59 -16.02
CA PRO A 112 10.33 14.48 -14.87
C PRO A 112 9.16 14.62 -13.90
N GLU A 113 7.93 14.62 -14.42
CA GLU A 113 6.69 14.74 -13.65
C GLU A 113 6.25 13.43 -12.99
N LYS A 114 6.81 12.30 -13.44
CA LYS A 114 6.44 10.98 -12.94
C LYS A 114 7.06 10.74 -11.59
N THR A 115 6.21 10.41 -10.61
CA THR A 115 6.62 9.99 -9.27
C THR A 115 5.92 8.69 -8.89
N GLY A 116 6.45 8.00 -7.90
CA GLY A 116 5.85 6.77 -7.36
C GLY A 116 6.86 5.84 -6.77
N THR A 117 6.34 4.77 -6.17
CA THR A 117 7.15 3.71 -5.58
C THR A 117 6.70 2.36 -6.13
N LYS A 118 7.67 1.51 -6.45
CA LYS A 118 7.46 0.09 -6.74
C LYS A 118 8.23 -0.71 -5.73
N VAL A 119 7.55 -1.63 -5.06
CA VAL A 119 8.15 -2.57 -4.11
C VAL A 119 7.85 -3.98 -4.58
N THR A 120 8.89 -4.80 -4.74
CA THR A 120 8.74 -6.22 -5.03
C THR A 120 9.41 -7.02 -3.93
N PHE A 121 8.75 -8.05 -3.42
CA PHE A 121 9.30 -8.86 -2.34
C PHE A 121 8.85 -10.33 -2.44
N LEU A 122 9.69 -11.20 -1.90
CA LEU A 122 9.42 -12.63 -1.78
C LEU A 122 9.39 -13.01 -0.30
N PRO A 123 8.29 -13.61 0.22
CA PRO A 123 8.23 -14.09 1.59
C PRO A 123 9.31 -15.14 1.88
N ASP A 124 9.92 -15.08 3.06
CA ASP A 124 10.97 -16.02 3.43
C ASP A 124 10.39 -17.36 3.90
N LYS A 125 10.70 -18.42 3.17
CA LYS A 125 10.30 -19.80 3.47
C LYS A 125 10.91 -20.36 4.75
N GLU A 126 11.95 -19.74 5.30
CA GLU A 126 12.49 -20.10 6.61
C GLU A 126 11.63 -19.55 7.76
N ILE A 127 10.75 -18.56 7.48
CA ILE A 127 9.88 -17.92 8.47
C ILE A 127 8.44 -18.40 8.33
N PHE A 128 7.94 -18.53 7.09
CA PHE A 128 6.56 -18.89 6.80
C PHE A 128 6.46 -20.35 6.37
N GLU A 129 5.52 -21.08 6.96
CA GLU A 129 5.20 -22.48 6.58
C GLU A 129 4.63 -22.57 5.16
N ASP A 130 3.84 -21.55 4.76
CA ASP A 130 3.27 -21.42 3.42
C ASP A 130 3.53 -20.01 2.89
N THR A 131 4.06 -19.93 1.68
CA THR A 131 4.35 -18.67 0.98
C THR A 131 3.51 -18.48 -0.28
N VAL A 132 2.59 -19.41 -0.57
CA VAL A 132 1.69 -19.31 -1.72
C VAL A 132 0.55 -18.33 -1.41
N TYR A 133 0.44 -17.28 -2.20
CA TYR A 133 -0.60 -16.28 -2.01
C TYR A 133 -1.97 -16.80 -2.47
N ASP A 134 -2.97 -16.69 -1.58
CA ASP A 134 -4.37 -16.89 -1.94
C ASP A 134 -4.97 -15.63 -2.57
N PHE A 135 -5.33 -15.73 -3.83
CA PHE A 135 -5.91 -14.63 -4.60
C PHE A 135 -7.22 -14.10 -3.98
N ASN A 136 -8.07 -14.99 -3.46
CA ASN A 136 -9.36 -14.59 -2.91
C ASN A 136 -9.21 -13.82 -1.60
N THR A 137 -8.26 -14.21 -0.77
CA THR A 137 -7.91 -13.48 0.46
C THR A 137 -7.40 -12.07 0.14
N LEU A 138 -6.47 -11.93 -0.79
CA LEU A 138 -5.99 -10.62 -1.24
C LEU A 138 -7.11 -9.80 -1.87
N LYS A 139 -7.95 -10.40 -2.74
CA LYS A 139 -9.09 -9.76 -3.36
C LYS A 139 -10.07 -9.18 -2.33
N GLN A 140 -10.37 -9.92 -1.27
CA GLN A 140 -11.23 -9.45 -0.19
C GLN A 140 -10.60 -8.27 0.55
N ARG A 141 -9.34 -8.39 0.98
CA ARG A 141 -8.64 -7.35 1.74
C ARG A 141 -8.45 -6.05 0.95
N LEU A 142 -8.06 -6.15 -0.31
CA LEU A 142 -7.88 -4.98 -1.16
C LEU A 142 -9.21 -4.28 -1.48
N ARG A 143 -10.30 -5.04 -1.61
CA ARG A 143 -11.66 -4.47 -1.73
C ARG A 143 -12.04 -3.68 -0.47
N GLU A 144 -11.85 -4.25 0.72
CA GLU A 144 -12.10 -3.56 1.99
C GLU A 144 -11.29 -2.26 2.09
N MET A 145 -10.01 -2.29 1.73
CA MET A 145 -9.15 -1.10 1.69
C MET A 145 -9.66 -0.04 0.71
N ALA A 146 -10.14 -0.45 -0.47
CA ALA A 146 -10.69 0.48 -1.45
C ALA A 146 -11.98 1.15 -0.96
N PHE A 147 -12.84 0.46 -0.21
CA PHE A 147 -14.00 1.06 0.43
C PHE A 147 -13.62 2.08 1.52
N LEU A 148 -12.56 1.78 2.28
CA LEU A 148 -12.09 2.65 3.38
C LEU A 148 -11.32 3.88 2.88
N THR A 149 -10.90 3.89 1.62
CA THR A 149 -10.13 4.99 1.04
C THR A 149 -10.84 5.49 -0.22
N LYS A 150 -11.74 6.46 -0.05
CA LYS A 150 -12.52 7.04 -1.18
C LYS A 150 -11.61 7.43 -2.34
N ASN A 151 -12.07 7.18 -3.55
CA ASN A 151 -11.43 7.57 -4.81
C ASN A 151 -10.08 6.88 -5.11
N ILE A 152 -9.61 5.95 -4.27
CA ILE A 152 -8.45 5.14 -4.64
C ILE A 152 -8.87 4.05 -5.66
N ARG A 153 -8.06 3.87 -6.68
CA ARG A 153 -8.19 2.74 -7.61
C ARG A 153 -7.15 1.70 -7.27
N ILE A 154 -7.58 0.51 -6.85
CA ILE A 154 -6.69 -0.62 -6.56
C ILE A 154 -6.91 -1.69 -7.63
N VAL A 155 -5.84 -2.14 -8.24
CA VAL A 155 -5.85 -3.24 -9.23
C VAL A 155 -5.09 -4.40 -8.63
N LEU A 156 -5.76 -5.55 -8.49
CA LEU A 156 -5.13 -6.82 -8.14
C LEU A 156 -4.99 -7.68 -9.40
N ARG A 157 -3.77 -8.12 -9.69
CA ARG A 157 -3.46 -8.98 -10.82
C ARG A 157 -2.77 -10.25 -10.32
N ASP A 158 -3.18 -11.41 -10.84
CA ASP A 158 -2.50 -12.69 -10.66
C ASP A 158 -1.86 -13.09 -12.00
N GLU A 159 -0.55 -13.07 -12.06
CA GLU A 159 0.24 -13.38 -13.25
C GLU A 159 0.97 -14.73 -13.11
N ARG A 160 0.63 -15.54 -12.11
CA ARG A 160 1.22 -16.88 -11.94
C ARG A 160 0.92 -17.78 -13.14
N ASN A 161 -0.29 -17.67 -13.69
CA ASN A 161 -0.60 -18.22 -15.01
C ASN A 161 -0.52 -17.10 -16.06
N GLN A 162 0.59 -17.05 -16.80
CA GLN A 162 0.85 -16.03 -17.81
C GLN A 162 -0.06 -16.12 -19.04
N GLU A 163 -0.62 -17.30 -19.33
CA GLU A 163 -1.54 -17.50 -20.45
C GLU A 163 -2.92 -16.93 -20.16
N GLU A 164 -3.35 -16.99 -18.91
CA GLU A 164 -4.65 -16.48 -18.46
C GLU A 164 -4.52 -15.65 -17.15
N PRO A 165 -3.97 -14.44 -17.20
CA PRO A 165 -3.86 -13.60 -16.03
C PRO A 165 -5.24 -13.17 -15.53
N VAL A 166 -5.42 -13.19 -14.22
CA VAL A 166 -6.67 -12.75 -13.57
C VAL A 166 -6.50 -11.34 -13.05
N GLU A 167 -7.40 -10.44 -13.41
CA GLU A 167 -7.39 -9.06 -12.92
C GLU A 167 -8.71 -8.70 -12.22
N LYS A 168 -8.62 -7.95 -11.12
CA LYS A 168 -9.73 -7.32 -10.42
C LYS A 168 -9.41 -5.86 -10.12
N VAL A 169 -10.36 -4.99 -10.41
CA VAL A 169 -10.27 -3.56 -10.13
C VAL A 169 -11.28 -3.20 -9.04
N PHE A 170 -10.82 -2.44 -8.05
CA PHE A 170 -11.62 -1.90 -6.96
C PHE A 170 -11.52 -0.38 -6.99
N HIS A 171 -12.65 0.29 -7.08
CA HIS A 171 -12.75 1.75 -7.07
C HIS A 171 -14.14 2.13 -6.58
N TYR A 172 -14.21 2.77 -5.43
CA TYR A 172 -15.46 3.08 -4.74
C TYR A 172 -15.49 4.56 -4.32
N GLU A 173 -16.31 5.35 -5.00
CA GLU A 173 -16.45 6.77 -4.71
C GLU A 173 -17.30 7.02 -3.47
N GLY A 174 -18.26 6.13 -3.19
CA GLY A 174 -19.16 6.21 -2.05
C GLY A 174 -18.54 5.82 -0.70
N GLY A 175 -17.30 5.31 -0.69
CA GLY A 175 -16.59 4.97 0.54
C GLY A 175 -17.36 3.98 1.42
N ILE A 176 -17.41 4.25 2.74
CA ILE A 176 -18.06 3.34 3.70
C ILE A 176 -19.59 3.21 3.52
N ARG A 177 -20.26 4.18 2.89
CA ARG A 177 -21.69 4.01 2.52
C ARG A 177 -21.86 2.89 1.51
N GLU A 178 -20.99 2.88 0.51
CA GLU A 178 -21.00 1.84 -0.53
C GLU A 178 -20.56 0.49 0.05
N PHE A 179 -19.68 0.49 1.06
CA PHE A 179 -19.31 -0.70 1.79
C PHE A 179 -20.50 -1.32 2.54
N VAL A 180 -21.32 -0.51 3.22
CA VAL A 180 -22.57 -1.00 3.88
C VAL A 180 -23.51 -1.60 2.85
N LYS A 181 -23.71 -0.98 1.67
CA LYS A 181 -24.48 -1.56 0.58
C LYS A 181 -23.95 -2.92 0.13
N TYR A 182 -22.63 -3.00 0.02
CA TYR A 182 -21.97 -4.26 -0.35
C TYR A 182 -22.18 -5.36 0.69
N LEU A 183 -22.04 -5.05 1.99
CA LEU A 183 -22.26 -5.99 3.10
C LEU A 183 -23.72 -6.46 3.21
N ASN A 184 -24.65 -5.64 2.78
CA ASN A 184 -26.08 -5.94 2.78
C ASN A 184 -26.59 -6.58 1.47
N LYS A 185 -25.69 -6.84 0.52
CA LYS A 185 -26.06 -7.52 -0.73
C LYS A 185 -26.64 -8.92 -0.44
N GLY A 186 -27.87 -9.12 -0.86
CA GLY A 186 -28.61 -10.38 -0.62
C GLY A 186 -29.31 -10.46 0.74
N LYS A 187 -29.34 -9.35 1.50
CA LYS A 187 -30.12 -9.22 2.74
C LYS A 187 -31.28 -8.26 2.51
N THR A 188 -32.26 -8.27 3.41
CA THR A 188 -33.42 -7.38 3.38
C THR A 188 -33.24 -6.30 4.45
N PRO A 189 -32.83 -5.06 4.09
CA PRO A 189 -32.69 -3.99 5.05
C PRO A 189 -34.08 -3.59 5.61
N LEU A 190 -34.10 -3.14 6.88
CA LEU A 190 -35.32 -2.65 7.50
C LEU A 190 -35.78 -1.27 6.96
N TYR A 191 -34.88 -0.55 6.29
CA TYR A 191 -35.11 0.74 5.65
C TYR A 191 -34.12 0.92 4.48
N GLU A 192 -34.48 1.74 3.48
CA GLU A 192 -33.69 1.90 2.25
C GLU A 192 -32.42 2.74 2.44
N ASP A 193 -32.52 3.81 3.23
CA ASP A 193 -31.42 4.76 3.40
C ASP A 193 -30.35 4.25 4.36
N ILE A 194 -29.08 4.50 3.99
CA ILE A 194 -27.95 4.24 4.88
C ILE A 194 -27.79 5.44 5.81
N ILE A 195 -27.87 5.20 7.12
CA ILE A 195 -27.53 6.19 8.13
C ILE A 195 -26.06 6.50 8.00
N TYR A 196 -25.74 7.79 7.79
CA TYR A 196 -24.36 8.24 7.60
C TYR A 196 -24.13 9.54 8.33
N CYS A 197 -23.02 9.62 9.05
CA CYS A 197 -22.52 10.86 9.62
C CYS A 197 -21.00 10.92 9.54
N GLU A 198 -20.47 12.13 9.40
CA GLU A 198 -19.05 12.41 9.48
C GLU A 198 -18.83 13.73 10.22
N GLY A 199 -17.67 13.86 10.86
CA GLY A 199 -17.32 15.07 11.57
C GLY A 199 -15.90 15.05 12.11
N THR A 200 -15.41 16.24 12.46
CA THR A 200 -14.10 16.40 13.11
C THR A 200 -14.30 17.12 14.42
N ARG A 201 -13.80 16.55 15.51
CA ARG A 201 -13.78 17.19 16.83
C ARG A 201 -12.42 16.99 17.48
N ASP A 202 -11.83 18.06 17.99
CA ASP A 202 -10.53 18.05 18.67
C ASP A 202 -9.40 17.39 17.86
N GLY A 203 -9.44 17.56 16.51
CA GLY A 203 -8.48 16.96 15.58
C GLY A 203 -8.74 15.49 15.24
N VAL A 204 -9.78 14.88 15.81
CA VAL A 204 -10.20 13.50 15.49
C VAL A 204 -11.30 13.54 14.44
N TYR A 205 -11.05 12.94 13.27
CA TYR A 205 -12.06 12.74 12.22
C TYR A 205 -12.76 11.40 12.43
N VAL A 206 -14.09 11.43 12.41
CA VAL A 206 -14.94 10.24 12.55
C VAL A 206 -15.89 10.16 11.37
N GLU A 207 -16.04 8.98 10.81
CA GLU A 207 -16.99 8.67 9.75
C GLU A 207 -17.73 7.37 10.13
N VAL A 208 -19.07 7.39 10.08
CA VAL A 208 -19.91 6.25 10.43
C VAL A 208 -20.96 6.03 9.36
N ALA A 209 -21.13 4.78 8.94
CA ALA A 209 -22.22 4.34 8.07
C ALA A 209 -22.84 3.07 8.65
N MET A 210 -24.18 3.01 8.71
CA MET A 210 -24.88 1.84 9.22
C MET A 210 -26.24 1.65 8.55
N GLN A 211 -26.70 0.40 8.52
CA GLN A 211 -28.03 0.01 8.08
C GLN A 211 -28.40 -1.31 8.76
N HIS A 212 -29.60 -1.39 9.32
CA HIS A 212 -30.08 -2.62 9.95
C HIS A 212 -30.70 -3.57 8.90
N ASN A 213 -30.51 -4.87 9.12
CA ASN A 213 -31.09 -5.95 8.29
C ASN A 213 -31.50 -7.14 9.18
#